data_fa4ae83211449a96bf4b27f56d1f332b
#
_entry.id   fa4ae83211449a96bf4b27f56d1f332b
#
_cell.length_a   1.000
_cell.length_b   1.000
_cell.length_c   1.000
_cell.angle_alpha   90.00
_cell.angle_beta   90.00
_cell.angle_gamma   90.00
#
_symmetry.space_group_name_H-M   'P 1'
#
loop_
_entity.id
_entity.type
_entity.pdbx_description
1 polymer ?
#
loop_
_entity_poly.entity_id
_entity_poly.type
_entity_poly.pdbx_seq_one_letter_code
_entity_poly.pdbx_strand_id
1 'polypeptide(L)'
;MRTIKFEKMLTDLKKTIDRKEIDLLPPYVFSGEVKVIEEARQVGEAADFLSRHACLGFDTETRPAFRKGEIYKVSLLQLAVPDQVFLFRLNKCGFQPALVRLLASPRIIKIGVGIRDDNRNLRKLTDFTPASFVDLQEYAGRFGIEDKSFSKLMAIIFGVKISKRQRTSNWEAPALTEAQIRYAATEDRKSVV
;
A
#
# COMPACT_ATOMS: atom_id res chain seq x y z
N MET A 1 -2.74 -27.28 13.49
CA MET A 1 -1.28 -27.06 13.53
C MET A 1 -0.79 -25.73 12.95
N ARG A 2 -1.38 -25.17 11.87
CA ARG A 2 -0.98 -23.84 11.33
C ARG A 2 -1.28 -22.68 12.29
N THR A 3 -2.42 -22.67 12.97
CA THR A 3 -2.86 -21.59 13.88
C THR A 3 -1.93 -21.43 15.10
N ILE A 4 -1.53 -22.54 15.74
CA ILE A 4 -0.64 -22.51 16.93
C ILE A 4 0.76 -21.96 16.58
N LYS A 5 1.25 -22.25 15.36
CA LYS A 5 2.56 -21.74 14.91
C LYS A 5 2.50 -20.23 14.64
N PHE A 6 1.36 -19.72 14.15
CA PHE A 6 1.14 -18.30 13.89
C PHE A 6 0.99 -17.50 15.19
N GLU A 7 0.22 -18.01 16.16
CA GLU A 7 0.07 -17.37 17.49
C GLU A 7 1.41 -17.29 18.23
N LYS A 8 2.21 -18.37 18.21
CA LYS A 8 3.56 -18.38 18.82
C LYS A 8 4.52 -17.40 18.12
N MET A 9 4.39 -17.22 16.80
CA MET A 9 5.18 -16.24 16.04
C MET A 9 4.84 -14.80 16.46
N LEU A 10 3.59 -14.51 16.78
CA LEU A 10 3.14 -13.17 17.19
C LEU A 10 3.54 -12.81 18.64
N THR A 11 3.79 -13.79 19.52
CA THR A 11 4.21 -13.54 20.90
C THR A 11 5.69 -13.21 21.06
N ASP A 12 6.52 -13.56 20.09
CA ASP A 12 7.98 -13.38 20.13
C ASP A 12 8.49 -12.23 19.26
N LEU A 13 7.59 -11.33 18.82
CA LEU A 13 7.96 -10.19 17.98
C LEU A 13 8.78 -9.17 18.76
N LYS A 14 9.86 -8.66 18.11
CA LYS A 14 10.64 -7.56 18.66
C LYS A 14 9.77 -6.30 18.76
N LYS A 15 9.93 -5.52 19.83
CA LYS A 15 9.28 -4.20 19.97
C LYS A 15 9.82 -3.19 18.98
N THR A 16 11.13 -3.20 18.79
CA THR A 16 11.86 -2.28 17.91
C THR A 16 12.95 -3.04 17.14
N ILE A 17 13.38 -2.46 16.03
CA ILE A 17 14.50 -2.96 15.24
C ILE A 17 15.37 -1.79 14.77
N ASP A 18 16.70 -1.93 14.86
CA ASP A 18 17.61 -0.91 14.40
C ASP A 18 17.94 -1.03 12.90
N ARG A 19 18.57 0.02 12.35
CA ARG A 19 18.92 0.06 10.95
C ARG A 19 19.97 -0.98 10.56
N LYS A 20 20.92 -1.27 11.44
CA LYS A 20 21.99 -2.25 11.16
C LYS A 20 21.43 -3.66 11.05
N GLU A 21 20.47 -3.99 11.93
CA GLU A 21 19.76 -5.25 11.85
C GLU A 21 18.97 -5.36 10.55
N ILE A 22 18.24 -4.30 10.15
CA ILE A 22 17.47 -4.29 8.88
C ILE A 22 18.39 -4.48 7.67
N ASP A 23 19.58 -3.86 7.68
CA ASP A 23 20.52 -3.92 6.55
C ASP A 23 21.04 -5.36 6.31
N LEU A 24 21.03 -6.22 7.33
CA LEU A 24 21.41 -7.64 7.22
C LEU A 24 20.29 -8.55 6.70
N LEU A 25 19.04 -8.09 6.70
CA LEU A 25 17.90 -8.90 6.25
C LEU A 25 17.90 -9.10 4.72
N PRO A 26 17.33 -10.22 4.25
CA PRO A 26 17.16 -10.43 2.82
C PRO A 26 16.19 -9.38 2.25
N PRO A 27 16.45 -8.91 1.00
CA PRO A 27 15.54 -7.99 0.34
C PRO A 27 14.24 -8.70 -0.04
N TYR A 28 13.12 -8.01 0.14
CA TYR A 28 11.84 -8.45 -0.36
C TYR A 28 11.48 -7.69 -1.63
N VAL A 29 11.05 -8.43 -2.65
CA VAL A 29 10.51 -7.91 -3.91
C VAL A 29 9.26 -8.70 -4.24
N PHE A 30 8.19 -8.00 -4.63
CA PHE A 30 6.98 -8.65 -5.10
C PHE A 30 7.25 -9.42 -6.40
N SER A 31 6.81 -10.66 -6.46
CA SER A 31 7.02 -11.57 -7.61
C SER A 31 5.73 -11.94 -8.36
N GLY A 32 4.58 -11.39 -7.93
CA GLY A 32 3.29 -11.62 -8.57
C GLY A 32 3.05 -10.72 -9.79
N GLU A 33 1.85 -10.76 -10.32
CA GLU A 33 1.44 -9.95 -11.47
C GLU A 33 1.21 -8.49 -11.07
N VAL A 34 1.70 -7.55 -11.86
CA VAL A 34 1.45 -6.11 -11.67
C VAL A 34 0.71 -5.56 -12.88
N LYS A 35 -0.47 -5.00 -12.64
CA LYS A 35 -1.32 -4.37 -13.65
C LYS A 35 -1.28 -2.85 -13.50
N VAL A 36 -0.70 -2.15 -14.47
CA VAL A 36 -0.71 -0.68 -14.51
C VAL A 36 -1.95 -0.23 -15.29
N ILE A 37 -2.85 0.49 -14.62
CA ILE A 37 -4.11 0.99 -15.18
C ILE A 37 -3.96 2.48 -15.50
N GLU A 38 -3.97 2.79 -16.79
CA GLU A 38 -3.80 4.16 -17.29
C GLU A 38 -5.06 4.71 -17.98
N GLU A 39 -5.98 3.84 -18.39
CA GLU A 39 -7.18 4.23 -19.12
C GLU A 39 -8.44 4.07 -18.26
N ALA A 40 -9.35 5.04 -18.32
CA ALA A 40 -10.60 5.03 -17.55
C ALA A 40 -11.45 3.78 -17.82
N ARG A 41 -11.45 3.27 -19.06
CA ARG A 41 -12.22 2.06 -19.45
C ARG A 41 -11.75 0.79 -18.74
N GLN A 42 -10.48 0.71 -18.33
CA GLN A 42 -9.91 -0.46 -17.65
C GLN A 42 -10.26 -0.50 -16.16
N VAL A 43 -10.62 0.66 -15.57
CA VAL A 43 -10.84 0.78 -14.12
C VAL A 43 -12.02 -0.06 -13.65
N GLY A 44 -13.10 -0.14 -14.45
CA GLY A 44 -14.30 -0.89 -14.09
C GLY A 44 -14.00 -2.38 -13.88
N GLU A 45 -13.35 -3.02 -14.85
CA GLU A 45 -12.99 -4.44 -14.80
C GLU A 45 -12.04 -4.72 -13.62
N ALA A 46 -11.03 -3.89 -13.43
CA ALA A 46 -10.09 -4.03 -12.31
C ALA A 46 -10.79 -3.89 -10.95
N ALA A 47 -11.69 -2.91 -10.80
CA ALA A 47 -12.45 -2.72 -9.57
C ALA A 47 -13.43 -3.87 -9.31
N ASP A 48 -14.07 -4.40 -10.34
CA ASP A 48 -14.97 -5.57 -10.24
C ASP A 48 -14.20 -6.82 -9.80
N PHE A 49 -12.99 -7.03 -10.32
CA PHE A 49 -12.10 -8.10 -9.86
C PHE A 49 -11.76 -7.94 -8.38
N LEU A 50 -11.28 -6.75 -7.97
CA LEU A 50 -10.90 -6.45 -6.60
C LEU A 50 -12.09 -6.56 -5.62
N SER A 51 -13.30 -6.23 -6.07
CA SER A 51 -14.52 -6.28 -5.24
C SER A 51 -14.92 -7.69 -4.78
N ARG A 52 -14.37 -8.73 -5.40
CA ARG A 52 -14.61 -10.14 -5.04
C ARG A 52 -13.75 -10.61 -3.87
N HIS A 53 -12.82 -9.78 -3.40
CA HIS A 53 -11.90 -10.10 -2.32
C HIS A 53 -12.33 -9.40 -1.02
N ALA A 54 -12.26 -10.13 0.08
CA ALA A 54 -12.63 -9.61 1.41
C ALA A 54 -11.61 -8.62 1.97
N CYS A 55 -10.36 -8.68 1.49
CA CYS A 55 -9.25 -7.87 1.98
C CYS A 55 -8.38 -7.41 0.82
N LEU A 56 -7.98 -6.14 0.85
CA LEU A 56 -7.09 -5.52 -0.13
C LEU A 56 -5.94 -4.82 0.58
N GLY A 57 -4.74 -4.91 0.01
CA GLY A 57 -3.67 -3.96 0.27
C GLY A 57 -4.04 -2.57 -0.25
N PHE A 58 -3.58 -1.53 0.44
CA PHE A 58 -3.88 -0.15 0.08
C PHE A 58 -2.68 0.74 0.33
N ASP A 59 -2.31 1.53 -0.68
CA ASP A 59 -1.36 2.63 -0.56
C ASP A 59 -1.64 3.72 -1.61
N THR A 60 -1.01 4.89 -1.44
CA THR A 60 -1.04 5.94 -2.45
C THR A 60 0.32 6.59 -2.62
N GLU A 61 0.58 7.10 -3.83
CA GLU A 61 1.76 7.89 -4.11
C GLU A 61 1.39 9.24 -4.70
N THR A 62 2.16 10.23 -4.26
CA THR A 62 2.04 11.62 -4.73
C THR A 62 3.41 12.09 -5.20
N ARG A 63 3.45 12.85 -6.29
CA ARG A 63 4.69 13.50 -6.73
C ARG A 63 5.24 14.37 -5.59
N PRO A 64 6.53 14.25 -5.25
CA PRO A 64 7.12 15.06 -4.19
C PRO A 64 7.18 16.54 -4.57
N ALA A 65 6.84 17.41 -3.62
CA ALA A 65 7.01 18.86 -3.74
C ALA A 65 8.39 19.25 -3.23
N PHE A 66 9.22 19.85 -4.08
CA PHE A 66 10.56 20.30 -3.72
C PHE A 66 10.64 21.81 -3.51
N ARG A 67 9.61 22.56 -3.91
CA ARG A 67 9.54 24.01 -3.74
C ARG A 67 8.39 24.38 -2.81
N LYS A 68 8.59 25.43 -2.02
CA LYS A 68 7.55 25.97 -1.13
C LYS A 68 6.33 26.40 -1.96
N GLY A 69 5.15 25.92 -1.58
CA GLY A 69 3.88 26.25 -2.26
C GLY A 69 3.46 25.27 -3.35
N GLU A 70 4.33 24.34 -3.78
CA GLU A 70 3.89 23.25 -4.68
C GLU A 70 3.00 22.27 -3.92
N ILE A 71 1.84 21.96 -4.49
CA ILE A 71 0.89 20.98 -3.96
C ILE A 71 0.52 20.05 -5.12
N TYR A 72 0.77 18.76 -4.95
CA TYR A 72 0.38 17.75 -5.93
C TYR A 72 -0.76 16.90 -5.40
N LYS A 73 -1.60 16.41 -6.31
CA LYS A 73 -2.67 15.47 -5.99
C LYS A 73 -2.12 14.06 -5.95
N VAL A 74 -2.88 13.14 -5.36
CA VAL A 74 -2.56 11.70 -5.44
C VAL A 74 -2.49 11.29 -6.91
N SER A 75 -1.34 10.76 -7.32
CA SER A 75 -1.04 10.39 -8.70
C SER A 75 -1.21 8.89 -8.95
N LEU A 76 -0.99 8.07 -7.91
CA LEU A 76 -1.09 6.62 -7.97
C LEU A 76 -1.92 6.12 -6.80
N LEU A 77 -2.91 5.28 -7.08
CA LEU A 77 -3.60 4.44 -6.09
C LEU A 77 -3.14 3.00 -6.31
N GLN A 78 -2.77 2.34 -5.24
CA GLN A 78 -2.29 0.97 -5.26
C GLN A 78 -3.28 0.10 -4.49
N LEU A 79 -3.74 -0.99 -5.13
CA LEU A 79 -4.59 -1.99 -4.50
C LEU A 79 -4.06 -3.38 -4.80
N ALA A 80 -3.88 -4.21 -3.76
CA ALA A 80 -3.31 -5.54 -3.88
C ALA A 80 -4.21 -6.64 -3.37
N VAL A 81 -4.08 -7.78 -4.00
CA VAL A 81 -4.52 -9.10 -3.53
C VAL A 81 -3.27 -10.03 -3.48
N PRO A 82 -3.35 -11.26 -2.93
CA PRO A 82 -2.15 -12.08 -2.69
C PRO A 82 -1.17 -12.19 -3.86
N ASP A 83 -1.67 -12.35 -5.09
CA ASP A 83 -0.84 -12.64 -6.26
C ASP A 83 -0.85 -11.55 -7.32
N GLN A 84 -1.60 -10.46 -7.09
CA GLN A 84 -1.74 -9.36 -8.06
C GLN A 84 -1.75 -8.01 -7.38
N VAL A 85 -1.12 -7.03 -8.03
CA VAL A 85 -1.13 -5.62 -7.64
C VAL A 85 -1.68 -4.78 -8.80
N PHE A 86 -2.60 -3.89 -8.49
CA PHE A 86 -3.18 -2.94 -9.43
C PHE A 86 -2.69 -1.53 -9.10
N LEU A 87 -2.00 -0.93 -10.06
CA LEU A 87 -1.44 0.42 -9.98
C LEU A 87 -2.31 1.36 -10.83
N PHE A 88 -3.28 2.03 -10.21
CA PHE A 88 -4.16 2.98 -10.89
C PHE A 88 -3.47 4.34 -10.96
N ARG A 89 -3.05 4.75 -12.15
CA ARG A 89 -2.47 6.07 -12.40
C ARG A 89 -3.57 7.13 -12.45
N LEU A 90 -3.95 7.66 -11.30
CA LEU A 90 -5.08 8.57 -11.16
C LEU A 90 -4.92 9.87 -11.99
N ASN A 91 -3.69 10.30 -12.24
CA ASN A 91 -3.39 11.41 -13.14
C ASN A 91 -3.69 11.12 -14.62
N LYS A 92 -3.93 9.85 -14.99
CA LYS A 92 -4.31 9.41 -16.35
C LYS A 92 -5.72 8.85 -16.42
N CYS A 93 -6.02 7.81 -15.65
CA CYS A 93 -7.33 7.14 -15.67
C CYS A 93 -8.41 7.87 -14.85
N GLY A 94 -8.03 8.85 -14.02
CA GLY A 94 -8.92 9.54 -13.10
C GLY A 94 -9.34 8.70 -11.90
N PHE A 95 -9.87 9.35 -10.87
CA PHE A 95 -10.43 8.66 -9.70
C PHE A 95 -11.90 8.30 -9.99
N GLN A 96 -12.10 7.19 -10.71
CA GLN A 96 -13.38 6.75 -11.25
C GLN A 96 -14.36 6.30 -10.15
N PRO A 97 -15.69 6.42 -10.37
CA PRO A 97 -16.72 5.99 -9.39
C PRO A 97 -16.60 4.56 -8.93
N ALA A 98 -16.06 3.66 -9.76
CA ALA A 98 -15.82 2.26 -9.38
C ALA A 98 -14.79 2.14 -8.25
N LEU A 99 -13.69 2.92 -8.27
CA LEU A 99 -12.71 2.98 -7.19
C LEU A 99 -13.29 3.60 -5.93
N VAL A 100 -14.10 4.65 -6.08
CA VAL A 100 -14.80 5.28 -4.96
C VAL A 100 -15.69 4.28 -4.23
N ARG A 101 -16.52 3.52 -4.98
CA ARG A 101 -17.37 2.46 -4.40
C ARG A 101 -16.56 1.40 -3.68
N LEU A 102 -15.42 0.99 -4.24
CA LEU A 102 -14.54 -0.01 -3.65
C LEU A 102 -13.98 0.48 -2.30
N LEU A 103 -13.48 1.72 -2.25
CA LEU A 103 -12.91 2.31 -1.05
C LEU A 103 -13.96 2.66 0.02
N ALA A 104 -15.19 2.97 -0.39
CA ALA A 104 -16.33 3.23 0.50
C ALA A 104 -17.04 1.94 0.96
N SER A 105 -16.68 0.76 0.44
CA SER A 105 -17.34 -0.50 0.78
C SER A 105 -17.01 -0.92 2.22
N PRO A 106 -18.01 -1.11 3.11
CA PRO A 106 -17.78 -1.64 4.44
C PRO A 106 -17.49 -3.15 4.45
N ARG A 107 -17.75 -3.85 3.35
CA ARG A 107 -17.55 -5.30 3.24
C ARG A 107 -16.13 -5.70 2.86
N ILE A 108 -15.34 -4.77 2.36
CA ILE A 108 -13.97 -5.01 1.91
C ILE A 108 -13.03 -4.31 2.89
N ILE A 109 -12.16 -5.05 3.53
CA ILE A 109 -11.13 -4.49 4.41
C ILE A 109 -9.99 -3.94 3.54
N LYS A 110 -9.58 -2.69 3.76
CA LYS A 110 -8.40 -2.09 3.16
C LYS A 110 -7.33 -1.93 4.21
N ILE A 111 -6.18 -2.53 3.99
CA ILE A 111 -5.06 -2.54 4.94
C ILE A 111 -3.90 -1.74 4.37
N GLY A 112 -3.37 -0.81 5.15
CA GLY A 112 -2.22 -0.01 4.76
C GLY A 112 -1.41 0.46 5.96
N VAL A 113 -0.45 1.35 5.72
CA VAL A 113 0.42 1.93 6.76
C VAL A 113 0.37 3.44 6.69
N GLY A 114 -0.11 4.11 7.76
CA GLY A 114 -0.24 5.57 7.79
C GLY A 114 -1.37 6.10 6.90
N ILE A 115 -2.43 5.32 6.72
CA ILE A 115 -3.52 5.51 5.75
C ILE A 115 -4.38 6.77 5.96
N ARG A 116 -4.23 7.46 7.08
CA ARG A 116 -5.04 8.64 7.40
C ARG A 116 -4.84 9.78 6.40
N ASP A 117 -3.60 10.02 6.03
CA ASP A 117 -3.24 11.08 5.10
C ASP A 117 -3.61 10.71 3.66
N ASP A 118 -3.48 9.45 3.28
CA ASP A 118 -3.90 8.93 1.99
C ASP A 118 -5.39 9.13 1.75
N ASN A 119 -6.23 8.69 2.71
CA ASN A 119 -7.66 8.89 2.66
C ASN A 119 -8.04 10.37 2.60
N ARG A 120 -7.39 11.23 3.40
CA ARG A 120 -7.61 12.68 3.35
C ARG A 120 -7.28 13.27 1.98
N ASN A 121 -6.20 12.82 1.35
CA ASN A 121 -5.78 13.30 0.04
C ASN A 121 -6.67 12.77 -1.10
N LEU A 122 -7.11 11.52 -1.04
CA LEU A 122 -8.09 10.98 -2.00
C LEU A 122 -9.44 11.71 -1.93
N ARG A 123 -9.90 12.07 -0.72
CA ARG A 123 -11.11 12.87 -0.53
C ARG A 123 -11.03 14.26 -1.14
N LYS A 124 -9.84 14.81 -1.39
CA LYS A 124 -9.69 16.07 -2.15
C LYS A 124 -9.95 15.89 -3.65
N LEU A 125 -9.89 14.65 -4.17
CA LEU A 125 -10.21 14.36 -5.57
C LEU A 125 -11.71 14.20 -5.79
N THR A 126 -12.40 13.54 -4.86
CA THR A 126 -13.84 13.27 -4.89
C THR A 126 -14.34 13.08 -3.48
N ASP A 127 -15.47 13.64 -3.14
CA ASP A 127 -16.06 13.43 -1.81
C ASP A 127 -16.60 12.01 -1.67
N PHE A 128 -16.15 11.29 -0.65
CA PHE A 128 -16.62 9.97 -0.27
C PHE A 128 -16.27 9.67 1.19
N THR A 129 -16.94 8.70 1.79
CA THR A 129 -16.66 8.24 3.14
C THR A 129 -15.87 6.93 3.07
N PRO A 130 -14.55 6.94 3.40
CA PRO A 130 -13.76 5.71 3.50
C PRO A 130 -14.34 4.77 4.56
N ALA A 131 -14.44 3.47 4.25
CA ALA A 131 -14.97 2.47 5.17
C ALA A 131 -14.05 1.25 5.27
N SER A 132 -14.02 0.62 6.45
CA SER A 132 -13.26 -0.63 6.71
C SER A 132 -11.78 -0.54 6.37
N PHE A 133 -11.14 0.55 6.79
CA PHE A 133 -9.69 0.71 6.70
C PHE A 133 -9.01 0.26 7.99
N VAL A 134 -7.91 -0.46 7.88
CA VAL A 134 -7.06 -0.92 9.00
C VAL A 134 -5.66 -0.35 8.80
N ASP A 135 -5.21 0.45 9.77
CA ASP A 135 -3.84 0.96 9.79
C ASP A 135 -2.93 -0.01 10.55
N LEU A 136 -1.96 -0.57 9.85
CA LEU A 136 -1.00 -1.49 10.46
C LEU A 136 -0.12 -0.84 11.53
N GLN A 137 0.07 0.48 11.51
CA GLN A 137 0.80 1.18 12.57
C GLN A 137 0.07 1.09 13.90
N GLU A 138 -1.26 1.20 13.88
CA GLU A 138 -2.10 1.10 15.07
C GLU A 138 -2.28 -0.37 15.47
N TYR A 139 -2.51 -1.23 14.49
CA TYR A 139 -2.75 -2.64 14.71
C TYR A 139 -1.54 -3.36 15.30
N ALA A 140 -0.33 -3.10 14.80
CA ALA A 140 0.92 -3.69 15.28
C ALA A 140 1.23 -3.33 16.75
N GLY A 141 0.79 -2.15 17.20
CA GLY A 141 0.90 -1.74 18.60
C GLY A 141 0.21 -2.68 19.58
N ARG A 142 -0.85 -3.38 19.16
CA ARG A 142 -1.55 -4.39 19.98
C ARG A 142 -0.70 -5.61 20.28
N PHE A 143 0.34 -5.85 19.50
CA PHE A 143 1.33 -6.92 19.67
C PHE A 143 2.64 -6.41 20.30
N GLY A 144 2.63 -5.21 20.87
CA GLY A 144 3.79 -4.62 21.53
C GLY A 144 4.85 -4.05 20.59
N ILE A 145 4.60 -3.96 19.28
CA ILE A 145 5.53 -3.33 18.33
C ILE A 145 5.42 -1.82 18.46
N GLU A 146 6.52 -1.17 18.80
CA GLU A 146 6.63 0.28 18.99
C GLU A 146 7.03 1.00 17.69
N ASP A 147 7.74 0.30 16.81
CA ASP A 147 8.16 0.81 15.51
C ASP A 147 6.98 0.86 14.51
N LYS A 148 6.75 2.05 13.89
CA LYS A 148 5.56 2.31 13.07
C LYS A 148 5.86 2.40 11.57
N SER A 149 7.13 2.53 11.15
CA SER A 149 7.42 2.65 9.73
C SER A 149 7.25 1.31 9.01
N PHE A 150 6.70 1.34 7.80
CA PHE A 150 6.49 0.14 7.00
C PHE A 150 7.73 -0.77 6.92
N SER A 151 8.90 -0.22 6.61
CA SER A 151 10.12 -1.01 6.51
C SER A 151 10.52 -1.70 7.81
N LYS A 152 10.22 -1.10 8.98
CA LYS A 152 10.47 -1.71 10.28
C LYS A 152 9.42 -2.78 10.60
N LEU A 153 8.16 -2.55 10.27
CA LEU A 153 7.11 -3.56 10.41
C LEU A 153 7.43 -4.80 9.57
N MET A 154 7.85 -4.63 8.31
CA MET A 154 8.26 -5.75 7.46
C MET A 154 9.48 -6.49 8.02
N ALA A 155 10.44 -5.78 8.58
CA ALA A 155 11.62 -6.38 9.20
C ALA A 155 11.27 -7.18 10.46
N ILE A 156 10.42 -6.62 11.34
CA ILE A 156 10.03 -7.28 12.60
C ILE A 156 9.13 -8.48 12.34
N ILE A 157 8.14 -8.34 11.46
CA ILE A 157 7.09 -9.35 11.27
C ILE A 157 7.54 -10.46 10.31
N PHE A 158 8.24 -10.09 9.23
CA PHE A 158 8.58 -11.03 8.15
C PHE A 158 10.08 -11.28 7.99
N GLY A 159 10.94 -10.59 8.74
CA GLY A 159 12.40 -10.78 8.64
C GLY A 159 12.96 -10.35 7.28
N VAL A 160 12.38 -9.33 6.61
CA VAL A 160 12.80 -8.86 5.29
C VAL A 160 13.00 -7.35 5.26
N LYS A 161 13.88 -6.87 4.37
CA LYS A 161 14.07 -5.43 4.13
C LYS A 161 13.40 -4.97 2.86
N ILE A 162 12.87 -3.75 2.89
CA ILE A 162 12.24 -3.07 1.75
C ILE A 162 13.13 -1.91 1.29
N SER A 163 13.28 -1.78 -0.03
CA SER A 163 13.98 -0.63 -0.64
C SER A 163 13.11 0.62 -0.55
N LYS A 164 13.70 1.76 -0.18
CA LYS A 164 13.03 3.08 -0.14
C LYS A 164 13.44 4.01 -1.31
N ARG A 165 14.16 3.48 -2.30
CA ARG A 165 14.80 4.29 -3.36
C ARG A 165 13.84 5.09 -4.23
N GLN A 166 12.60 4.60 -4.42
CA GLN A 166 11.62 5.24 -5.30
C GLN A 166 10.59 6.12 -4.58
N ARG A 167 10.65 6.24 -3.25
CA ARG A 167 9.68 7.02 -2.46
C ARG A 167 9.50 8.47 -2.92
N THR A 168 10.56 9.08 -3.43
CA THR A 168 10.55 10.47 -3.91
C THR A 168 10.56 10.58 -5.43
N SER A 169 10.05 9.57 -6.11
CA SER A 169 9.96 9.53 -7.58
C SER A 169 8.89 10.48 -8.12
N ASN A 170 9.03 10.85 -9.38
CA ASN A 170 7.97 11.56 -10.10
C ASN A 170 6.88 10.57 -10.54
N TRP A 171 5.83 10.44 -9.74
CA TRP A 171 4.69 9.55 -10.00
C TRP A 171 3.75 10.07 -11.10
N GLU A 172 3.96 11.31 -11.58
CA GLU A 172 3.24 11.90 -12.71
C GLU A 172 4.00 11.80 -14.04
N ALA A 173 5.14 11.11 -14.07
CA ALA A 173 5.92 10.92 -15.30
C ALA A 173 5.06 10.33 -16.43
N PRO A 174 5.35 10.61 -17.71
CA PRO A 174 4.58 10.06 -18.86
C PRO A 174 4.46 8.54 -18.82
N ALA A 175 5.52 7.83 -18.40
CA ALA A 175 5.53 6.40 -18.14
C ALA A 175 6.24 6.14 -16.80
N LEU A 176 5.77 5.15 -16.04
CA LEU A 176 6.49 4.67 -14.87
C LEU A 176 7.64 3.77 -15.32
N THR A 177 8.78 3.92 -14.69
CA THR A 177 9.91 3.01 -14.89
C THR A 177 9.62 1.65 -14.22
N GLU A 178 10.31 0.60 -14.68
CA GLU A 178 10.20 -0.72 -14.05
C GLU A 178 10.55 -0.67 -12.55
N ALA A 179 11.53 0.15 -12.18
CA ALA A 179 11.92 0.34 -10.78
C ALA A 179 10.79 0.98 -9.93
N GLN A 180 10.04 1.94 -10.49
CA GLN A 180 8.87 2.52 -9.83
C GLN A 180 7.74 1.51 -9.69
N ILE A 181 7.45 0.75 -10.75
CA ILE A 181 6.40 -0.29 -10.76
C ILE A 181 6.72 -1.36 -9.70
N ARG A 182 7.95 -1.86 -9.67
CA ARG A 182 8.38 -2.85 -8.67
C ARG A 182 8.32 -2.32 -7.24
N TYR A 183 8.71 -1.07 -7.04
CA TYR A 183 8.66 -0.42 -5.73
C TYR A 183 7.22 -0.30 -5.24
N ALA A 184 6.33 0.28 -6.04
CA ALA A 184 4.92 0.44 -5.72
C ALA A 184 4.26 -0.92 -5.41
N ALA A 185 4.48 -1.94 -6.24
CA ALA A 185 3.96 -3.27 -6.03
C ALA A 185 4.49 -3.93 -4.74
N THR A 186 5.74 -3.62 -4.34
CA THR A 186 6.34 -4.15 -3.11
C THR A 186 5.78 -3.45 -1.86
N GLU A 187 5.53 -2.15 -1.92
CA GLU A 187 4.94 -1.40 -0.80
C GLU A 187 3.48 -1.76 -0.57
N ASP A 188 2.69 -2.00 -1.60
CA ASP A 188 1.27 -2.28 -1.50
C ASP A 188 0.94 -3.66 -0.88
N ARG A 189 1.87 -4.62 -0.93
CA ARG A 189 1.66 -5.93 -0.31
C ARG A 189 1.72 -5.94 1.23
N LYS A 190 1.68 -4.80 1.87
CA LYS A 190 1.66 -4.62 3.33
C LYS A 190 0.62 -5.46 4.06
N SER A 191 -0.41 -5.91 3.38
CA SER A 191 -1.65 -6.38 3.99
C SER A 191 -2.07 -7.79 3.58
N VAL A 192 -1.33 -8.47 2.72
CA VAL A 192 -1.78 -9.73 2.11
C VAL A 192 -0.80 -10.89 2.34
N VAL A 193 0.17 -10.70 3.24
CA VAL A 193 1.12 -11.76 3.65
C VAL A 193 0.71 -12.38 4.97
#